data_c1bed4a0341e5f8775b4b2af17f625df
#
_entry.id   c1bed4a0341e5f8775b4b2af17f625df
#
_cell.length_a   1.000
_cell.length_b   1.000
_cell.length_c   1.000
_cell.angle_alpha   90.00
_cell.angle_beta   90.00
_cell.angle_gamma   90.00
#
_symmetry.space_group_name_H-M   'P 1'
#
loop_
_entity.id
_entity.type
_entity.pdbx_description
1 polymer ?
#
loop_
_entity_poly.entity_id
_entity_poly.type
_entity_poly.pdbx_seq_one_letter_code
_entity_poly.pdbx_strand_id
1 'polypeptide(L)'
;HLTELNMPLAVYLIAAAILGLLIGSFLNVVIHRVPLGESIVFPASRCPNCETAIRPWDNIPVVSFLLLKGRCRKCGASISWRYPAVELLTAAIFAAIVYKTGATWEAALEMIFAAVMIALIFIDALHHLLPNVITYPAIVFALAAATARAGWGEPINYGFDLSFVFVSEN
;
A
#
# COMPACT_ATOMS: atom_id res chain seq x y z
N HIS A 1 12.88 33.36 3.45
CA HIS A 1 13.90 32.56 2.74
C HIS A 1 14.12 31.26 3.50
N LEU A 2 13.18 30.31 3.36
CA LEU A 2 13.46 28.92 3.67
C LEU A 2 14.15 28.38 2.42
N THR A 3 15.42 28.07 2.53
CA THR A 3 16.21 27.35 1.52
C THR A 3 15.44 26.09 1.16
N GLU A 4 14.90 26.05 -0.06
CA GLU A 4 14.36 24.83 -0.64
C GLU A 4 15.51 23.81 -0.64
N LEU A 5 15.39 22.82 0.24
CA LEU A 5 16.21 21.61 0.19
C LEU A 5 15.82 20.89 -1.10
N ASN A 6 16.49 21.24 -2.20
CA ASN A 6 16.35 20.59 -3.50
C ASN A 6 16.94 19.17 -3.38
N MET A 7 16.25 18.30 -2.64
CA MET A 7 16.65 16.90 -2.57
C MET A 7 16.48 16.26 -3.96
N PRO A 8 17.45 15.46 -4.42
CA PRO A 8 17.35 14.80 -5.70
C PRO A 8 16.12 13.89 -5.74
N LEU A 9 15.44 13.84 -6.89
CA LEU A 9 14.24 13.01 -7.10
C LEU A 9 14.43 11.56 -6.59
N ALA A 10 15.63 11.02 -6.76
CA ALA A 10 15.97 9.69 -6.28
C ALA A 10 15.73 9.50 -4.78
N VAL A 11 15.95 10.51 -3.95
CA VAL A 11 15.72 10.43 -2.49
C VAL A 11 14.24 10.30 -2.19
N TYR A 12 13.39 11.08 -2.88
CA TYR A 12 11.94 11.00 -2.74
C TYR A 12 11.39 9.64 -3.20
N LEU A 13 11.91 9.11 -4.30
CA LEU A 13 11.51 7.79 -4.82
C LEU A 13 11.90 6.67 -3.87
N ILE A 14 13.11 6.71 -3.31
CA ILE A 14 13.60 5.72 -2.34
C ILE A 14 12.74 5.80 -1.06
N ALA A 15 12.48 7.00 -0.55
CA ALA A 15 11.64 7.19 0.64
C ALA A 15 10.22 6.66 0.41
N ALA A 16 9.61 6.96 -0.73
CA ALA A 16 8.29 6.46 -1.11
C ALA A 16 8.28 4.93 -1.23
N ALA A 17 9.30 4.33 -1.84
CA ALA A 17 9.41 2.88 -1.94
C ALA A 17 9.55 2.22 -0.56
N ILE A 18 10.38 2.75 0.32
CA ILE A 18 10.52 2.25 1.70
C ILE A 18 9.19 2.37 2.45
N LEU A 19 8.52 3.52 2.37
CA LEU A 19 7.19 3.71 2.96
C LEU A 19 6.20 2.70 2.40
N GLY A 20 6.20 2.48 1.08
CA GLY A 20 5.35 1.50 0.41
C GLY A 20 5.63 0.06 0.88
N LEU A 21 6.88 -0.33 1.11
CA LEU A 21 7.22 -1.62 1.68
C LEU A 21 6.63 -1.79 3.10
N LEU A 22 6.78 -0.77 3.96
CA LEU A 22 6.27 -0.81 5.33
C LEU A 22 4.73 -0.87 5.37
N ILE A 23 4.07 -0.03 4.57
CA ILE A 23 2.61 -0.05 4.43
C ILE A 23 2.16 -1.38 3.84
N GLY A 24 2.81 -1.90 2.81
CA GLY A 24 2.50 -3.21 2.21
C GLY A 24 2.60 -4.37 3.21
N SER A 25 3.59 -4.34 4.09
CA SER A 25 3.70 -5.31 5.19
C SER A 25 2.51 -5.21 6.15
N PHE A 26 2.08 -4.00 6.50
CA PHE A 26 0.87 -3.79 7.29
C PHE A 26 -0.40 -4.24 6.55
N LEU A 27 -0.51 -3.97 5.24
CA LEU A 27 -1.64 -4.42 4.43
C LEU A 27 -1.79 -5.95 4.45
N ASN A 28 -0.71 -6.71 4.49
CA ASN A 28 -0.79 -8.16 4.66
C ASN A 28 -1.52 -8.57 5.94
N VAL A 29 -1.34 -7.82 7.04
CA VAL A 29 -2.08 -8.04 8.30
C VAL A 29 -3.57 -7.72 8.10
N VAL A 30 -3.87 -6.58 7.47
CA VAL A 30 -5.25 -6.15 7.16
C VAL A 30 -5.96 -7.20 6.28
N ILE A 31 -5.32 -7.62 5.19
CA ILE A 31 -5.85 -8.61 4.24
C ILE A 31 -6.18 -9.94 4.93
N HIS A 32 -5.37 -10.33 5.91
CA HIS A 32 -5.60 -11.59 6.62
C HIS A 32 -6.64 -11.47 7.73
N ARG A 33 -6.58 -10.42 8.55
CA ARG A 33 -7.35 -10.33 9.80
C ARG A 33 -8.73 -9.70 9.64
N VAL A 34 -8.88 -8.70 8.78
CA VAL A 34 -10.16 -8.00 8.63
C VAL A 34 -11.30 -8.92 8.19
N PRO A 35 -11.11 -9.82 7.21
CA PRO A 35 -12.16 -10.78 6.83
C PRO A 35 -12.55 -11.74 7.95
N LEU A 36 -11.64 -12.01 8.88
CA LEU A 36 -11.86 -12.90 10.04
C LEU A 36 -12.45 -12.17 11.25
N GLY A 37 -12.64 -10.84 11.17
CA GLY A 37 -13.07 -10.02 12.31
C GLY A 37 -12.04 -9.89 13.42
N GLU A 38 -10.76 -10.18 13.12
CA GLU A 38 -9.67 -10.13 14.08
C GLU A 38 -9.07 -8.73 14.22
N SER A 39 -8.52 -8.43 15.41
CA SER A 39 -7.81 -7.18 15.65
C SER A 39 -6.55 -7.06 14.81
N ILE A 40 -6.38 -5.93 14.12
CA ILE A 40 -5.18 -5.60 13.34
C ILE A 40 -3.99 -5.16 14.21
N VAL A 41 -4.24 -4.88 15.51
CA VAL A 41 -3.23 -4.37 16.45
C VAL A 41 -2.67 -5.48 17.31
N PHE A 42 -3.51 -6.32 17.89
CA PHE A 42 -3.12 -7.40 18.81
C PHE A 42 -3.79 -8.73 18.42
N PRO A 43 -3.11 -9.85 18.67
CA PRO A 43 -1.72 -10.03 19.06
C PRO A 43 -0.71 -9.70 17.95
N ALA A 44 0.60 -9.62 18.30
CA ALA A 44 1.66 -9.48 17.31
C ALA A 44 1.62 -10.64 16.27
N SER A 45 2.23 -10.42 15.09
CA SER A 45 2.27 -11.41 14.01
C SER A 45 2.91 -12.71 14.49
N ARG A 46 2.30 -13.85 14.13
CA ARG A 46 2.71 -15.19 14.52
C ARG A 46 2.79 -16.11 13.30
N CYS A 47 3.62 -17.11 13.38
CA CYS A 47 3.62 -18.18 12.38
C CYS A 47 2.32 -19.01 12.51
N PRO A 48 1.54 -19.19 11.42
CA PRO A 48 0.29 -19.94 11.50
C PRO A 48 0.48 -21.43 11.81
N ASN A 49 1.67 -21.98 11.60
CA ASN A 49 1.96 -23.40 11.81
C ASN A 49 2.48 -23.72 13.22
N CYS A 50 3.32 -22.85 13.82
CA CYS A 50 3.92 -23.12 15.12
C CYS A 50 3.60 -22.06 16.18
N GLU A 51 2.73 -21.10 15.85
CA GLU A 51 2.24 -19.99 16.70
C GLU A 51 3.34 -19.14 17.36
N THR A 52 4.60 -19.36 16.99
CA THR A 52 5.71 -18.55 17.51
C THR A 52 5.58 -17.12 16.98
N ALA A 53 5.73 -16.15 17.90
CA ALA A 53 5.74 -14.74 17.55
C ALA A 53 6.89 -14.43 16.59
N ILE A 54 6.58 -13.65 15.54
CA ILE A 54 7.56 -13.19 14.56
C ILE A 54 8.36 -12.05 15.19
N ARG A 55 9.67 -12.15 15.17
CA ARG A 55 10.57 -11.13 15.71
C ARG A 55 10.54 -9.90 14.79
N PRO A 56 10.75 -8.67 15.31
CA PRO A 56 10.73 -7.46 14.50
C PRO A 56 11.63 -7.50 13.25
N TRP A 57 12.83 -8.06 13.39
CA TRP A 57 13.78 -8.22 12.26
C TRP A 57 13.41 -9.33 11.28
N ASP A 58 12.55 -10.27 11.67
CA ASP A 58 11.96 -11.28 10.77
C ASP A 58 10.69 -10.75 10.05
N ASN A 59 10.31 -9.50 10.32
CA ASN A 59 9.19 -8.82 9.72
C ASN A 59 9.63 -7.61 8.87
N ILE A 60 10.93 -7.50 8.54
CA ILE A 60 11.41 -6.47 7.61
C ILE A 60 10.93 -6.84 6.21
N PRO A 61 10.14 -5.94 5.55
CA PRO A 61 9.49 -6.26 4.28
C PRO A 61 10.48 -6.76 3.23
N VAL A 62 10.10 -7.79 2.49
CA VAL A 62 10.88 -8.47 1.43
C VAL A 62 12.21 -9.04 1.94
N VAL A 63 12.99 -8.26 2.69
CA VAL A 63 14.32 -8.63 3.15
C VAL A 63 14.29 -9.90 4.01
N SER A 64 13.40 -9.95 5.00
CA SER A 64 13.28 -11.15 5.86
C SER A 64 12.79 -12.37 5.08
N PHE A 65 11.90 -12.19 4.11
CA PHE A 65 11.47 -13.29 3.23
C PHE A 65 12.63 -13.88 2.46
N LEU A 66 13.50 -13.04 1.89
CA LEU A 66 14.69 -13.48 1.15
C LEU A 66 15.72 -14.15 2.06
N LEU A 67 16.04 -13.54 3.22
CA LEU A 67 16.99 -14.08 4.18
C LEU A 67 16.55 -15.44 4.78
N LEU A 68 15.24 -15.58 5.01
CA LEU A 68 14.64 -16.81 5.52
C LEU A 68 14.30 -17.82 4.40
N LYS A 69 14.62 -17.48 3.13
CA LYS A 69 14.31 -18.31 1.95
C LYS A 69 12.83 -18.73 1.90
N GLY A 70 11.94 -17.80 2.27
CA GLY A 70 10.50 -18.03 2.31
C GLY A 70 10.04 -19.06 3.34
N ARG A 71 10.76 -19.24 4.45
CA ARG A 71 10.45 -20.24 5.48
C ARG A 71 10.45 -19.65 6.88
N CYS A 72 9.60 -20.19 7.75
CA CYS A 72 9.61 -19.83 9.15
C CYS A 72 10.93 -20.21 9.81
N ARG A 73 11.53 -19.28 10.56
CA ARG A 73 12.80 -19.50 11.27
C ARG A 73 12.76 -20.68 12.26
N LYS A 74 11.59 -20.93 12.88
CA LYS A 74 11.47 -21.94 13.94
C LYS A 74 11.06 -23.32 13.42
N CYS A 75 10.03 -23.39 12.59
CA CYS A 75 9.46 -24.67 12.14
C CYS A 75 9.73 -25.00 10.67
N GLY A 76 10.33 -24.09 9.90
CA GLY A 76 10.62 -24.32 8.47
C GLY A 76 9.40 -24.28 7.56
N ALA A 77 8.19 -24.06 8.07
CA ALA A 77 6.98 -23.96 7.25
C ALA A 77 7.11 -22.84 6.20
N SER A 78 6.60 -23.07 5.00
CA SER A 78 6.67 -22.11 3.89
C SER A 78 5.84 -20.85 4.17
N ILE A 79 6.40 -19.69 3.84
CA ILE A 79 5.72 -18.39 3.84
C ILE A 79 5.18 -18.13 2.44
N SER A 80 3.91 -17.71 2.34
CA SER A 80 3.27 -17.41 1.06
C SER A 80 3.99 -16.28 0.32
N TRP A 81 4.16 -16.43 -1.00
CA TRP A 81 4.65 -15.40 -1.91
C TRP A 81 3.76 -14.14 -1.97
N ARG A 82 2.52 -14.24 -1.51
CA ARG A 82 1.62 -13.10 -1.38
C ARG A 82 2.25 -11.98 -0.54
N TYR A 83 2.94 -12.33 0.55
CA TYR A 83 3.53 -11.34 1.46
C TYR A 83 4.51 -10.40 0.74
N PRO A 84 5.60 -10.89 0.15
CA PRO A 84 6.51 -10.01 -0.59
C PRO A 84 5.88 -9.40 -1.85
N ALA A 85 4.89 -10.04 -2.47
CA ALA A 85 4.20 -9.49 -3.63
C ALA A 85 3.39 -8.24 -3.27
N VAL A 86 2.62 -8.25 -2.19
CA VAL A 86 1.88 -7.08 -1.70
C VAL A 86 2.84 -5.95 -1.32
N GLU A 87 3.94 -6.28 -0.64
CA GLU A 87 4.96 -5.30 -0.22
C GLU A 87 5.61 -4.61 -1.43
N LEU A 88 6.06 -5.37 -2.41
CA LEU A 88 6.68 -4.85 -3.64
C LEU A 88 5.69 -4.06 -4.49
N LEU A 89 4.46 -4.55 -4.62
CA LEU A 89 3.41 -3.85 -5.38
C LEU A 89 3.12 -2.48 -4.76
N THR A 90 2.97 -2.42 -3.43
CA THR A 90 2.72 -1.17 -2.72
C THR A 90 3.90 -0.21 -2.88
N ALA A 91 5.14 -0.70 -2.76
CA ALA A 91 6.34 0.09 -2.97
C ALA A 91 6.43 0.66 -4.38
N ALA A 92 6.16 -0.16 -5.40
CA ALA A 92 6.19 0.26 -6.79
C ALA A 92 5.14 1.34 -7.09
N ILE A 93 3.91 1.17 -6.58
CA ILE A 93 2.83 2.15 -6.77
C ILE A 93 3.17 3.47 -6.05
N PHE A 94 3.68 3.43 -4.82
CA PHE A 94 4.06 4.64 -4.09
C PHE A 94 5.19 5.40 -4.79
N ALA A 95 6.21 4.68 -5.26
CA ALA A 95 7.28 5.28 -6.06
C ALA A 95 6.75 5.89 -7.37
N ALA A 96 5.85 5.22 -8.07
CA ALA A 96 5.24 5.71 -9.30
C ALA A 96 4.38 6.97 -9.07
N ILE A 97 3.63 7.04 -7.96
CA ILE A 97 2.88 8.23 -7.55
C ILE A 97 3.85 9.40 -7.37
N VAL A 98 4.90 9.24 -6.56
CA VAL A 98 5.88 10.31 -6.31
C VAL A 98 6.64 10.69 -7.58
N TYR A 99 6.94 9.74 -8.45
CA TYR A 99 7.56 10.03 -9.74
C TYR A 99 6.68 10.94 -10.61
N LYS A 100 5.36 10.75 -10.56
CA LYS A 100 4.39 11.45 -11.40
C LYS A 100 3.97 12.81 -10.83
N THR A 101 3.71 12.88 -9.51
CA THR A 101 3.12 14.06 -8.83
C THR A 101 4.12 14.82 -7.95
N GLY A 102 5.34 14.29 -7.77
CA GLY A 102 6.27 14.82 -6.79
C GLY A 102 5.91 14.44 -5.35
N ALA A 103 6.67 14.95 -4.39
CA ALA A 103 6.40 14.75 -2.96
C ALA A 103 5.44 15.84 -2.45
N THR A 104 4.18 15.73 -2.82
CA THR A 104 3.12 16.69 -2.52
C THR A 104 2.09 16.10 -1.56
N TRP A 105 1.19 16.92 -1.05
CA TRP A 105 0.08 16.43 -0.23
C TRP A 105 -0.92 15.62 -1.05
N GLU A 106 -1.07 15.92 -2.35
CA GLU A 106 -1.86 15.13 -3.30
C GLU A 106 -1.29 13.72 -3.44
N ALA A 107 0.04 13.60 -3.57
CA ALA A 107 0.70 12.29 -3.59
C ALA A 107 0.39 11.47 -2.33
N ALA A 108 0.33 12.11 -1.15
CA ALA A 108 -0.05 11.43 0.08
C ALA A 108 -1.49 10.90 0.04
N LEU A 109 -2.44 11.68 -0.48
CA LEU A 109 -3.83 11.23 -0.67
C LEU A 109 -3.93 10.06 -1.66
N GLU A 110 -3.20 10.13 -2.77
CA GLU A 110 -3.15 9.06 -3.77
C GLU A 110 -2.54 7.77 -3.19
N MET A 111 -1.50 7.87 -2.36
CA MET A 111 -0.91 6.72 -1.66
C MET A 111 -1.90 6.08 -0.68
N ILE A 112 -2.65 6.87 0.09
CA ILE A 112 -3.69 6.35 0.99
C ILE A 112 -4.76 5.61 0.18
N PHE A 113 -5.24 6.23 -0.90
CA PHE A 113 -6.22 5.61 -1.78
C PHE A 113 -5.70 4.30 -2.39
N ALA A 114 -4.47 4.30 -2.91
CA ALA A 114 -3.83 3.12 -3.48
C ALA A 114 -3.69 1.99 -2.45
N ALA A 115 -3.28 2.31 -1.21
CA ALA A 115 -3.18 1.32 -0.13
C ALA A 115 -4.53 0.66 0.18
N VAL A 116 -5.60 1.46 0.26
CA VAL A 116 -6.96 0.96 0.47
C VAL A 116 -7.39 0.06 -0.69
N MET A 117 -7.15 0.49 -1.93
CA MET A 117 -7.50 -0.30 -3.12
C MET A 117 -6.73 -1.63 -3.17
N ILE A 118 -5.43 -1.64 -2.85
CA ILE A 118 -4.65 -2.88 -2.77
C ILE A 118 -5.25 -3.82 -1.73
N ALA A 119 -5.58 -3.32 -0.52
CA ALA A 119 -6.20 -4.14 0.50
C ALA A 119 -7.52 -4.76 0.04
N LEU A 120 -8.42 -3.95 -0.55
CA LEU A 120 -9.73 -4.41 -1.04
C LEU A 120 -9.59 -5.43 -2.17
N ILE A 121 -8.70 -5.20 -3.14
CA ILE A 121 -8.46 -6.13 -4.25
C ILE A 121 -7.97 -7.48 -3.73
N PHE A 122 -7.01 -7.50 -2.80
CA PHE A 122 -6.50 -8.75 -2.26
C PHE A 122 -7.51 -9.44 -1.32
N ILE A 123 -8.31 -8.71 -0.56
CA ILE A 123 -9.39 -9.29 0.25
C ILE A 123 -10.44 -9.92 -0.65
N ASP A 124 -10.89 -9.21 -1.69
CA ASP A 124 -11.89 -9.74 -2.62
C ASP A 124 -11.36 -10.97 -3.36
N ALA A 125 -10.13 -10.92 -3.86
CA ALA A 125 -9.50 -12.04 -4.56
C ALA A 125 -9.35 -13.32 -3.71
N LEU A 126 -9.21 -13.17 -2.38
CA LEU A 126 -9.00 -14.29 -1.46
C LEU A 126 -10.27 -14.77 -0.76
N HIS A 127 -11.16 -13.87 -0.48
CA HIS A 127 -12.34 -14.12 0.39
C HIS A 127 -13.68 -13.84 -0.30
N HIS A 128 -13.66 -13.23 -1.51
CA HIS A 128 -14.87 -12.78 -2.24
C HIS A 128 -15.77 -11.89 -1.37
N LEU A 129 -15.14 -10.97 -0.61
CA LEU A 129 -15.81 -10.07 0.34
C LEU A 129 -15.31 -8.64 0.13
N LEU A 130 -16.23 -7.68 0.26
CA LEU A 130 -15.89 -6.24 0.37
C LEU A 130 -16.24 -5.79 1.80
N PRO A 131 -15.26 -5.75 2.73
CA PRO A 131 -15.55 -5.44 4.12
C PRO A 131 -15.99 -3.99 4.30
N ASN A 132 -17.20 -3.80 4.84
CA ASN A 132 -17.79 -2.47 5.08
C ASN A 132 -16.92 -1.60 5.99
N VAL A 133 -16.18 -2.23 6.90
CA VAL A 133 -15.25 -1.55 7.84
C VAL A 133 -14.10 -0.81 7.12
N ILE A 134 -13.77 -1.21 5.90
CA ILE A 134 -12.78 -0.52 5.05
C ILE A 134 -13.50 0.38 4.04
N THR A 135 -14.56 -0.15 3.39
CA THR A 135 -15.24 0.52 2.28
C THR A 135 -15.91 1.82 2.70
N TYR A 136 -16.65 1.83 3.82
CA TYR A 136 -17.35 3.06 4.27
C TYR A 136 -16.38 4.19 4.67
N PRO A 137 -15.37 3.98 5.51
CA PRO A 137 -14.38 5.02 5.79
C PRO A 137 -13.64 5.51 4.53
N ALA A 138 -13.35 4.61 3.58
CA ALA A 138 -12.69 4.97 2.34
C ALA A 138 -13.57 5.89 1.47
N ILE A 139 -14.88 5.62 1.37
CA ILE A 139 -15.83 6.48 0.64
C ILE A 139 -15.91 7.86 1.30
N VAL A 140 -16.07 7.92 2.63
CA VAL A 140 -16.13 9.19 3.36
C VAL A 140 -14.84 9.99 3.17
N PHE A 141 -13.69 9.33 3.26
CA PHE A 141 -12.40 9.97 3.04
C PHE A 141 -12.27 10.50 1.60
N ALA A 142 -12.64 9.71 0.59
CA ALA A 142 -12.58 10.12 -0.82
C ALA A 142 -13.49 11.32 -1.10
N LEU A 143 -14.72 11.34 -0.55
CA LEU A 143 -15.65 12.46 -0.67
C LEU A 143 -15.10 13.72 0.02
N ALA A 144 -14.56 13.59 1.23
CA ALA A 144 -13.95 14.70 1.95
C ALA A 144 -12.74 15.28 1.19
N ALA A 145 -11.87 14.43 0.66
CA ALA A 145 -10.73 14.85 -0.14
C ALA A 145 -11.16 15.55 -1.43
N ALA A 146 -12.18 15.03 -2.12
CA ALA A 146 -12.72 15.64 -3.33
C ALA A 146 -13.36 17.02 -3.07
N THR A 147 -14.14 17.16 -1.98
CA THR A 147 -14.76 18.45 -1.61
C THR A 147 -13.72 19.49 -1.17
N ALA A 148 -12.69 19.07 -0.44
CA ALA A 148 -11.58 19.96 -0.06
C ALA A 148 -10.86 20.51 -1.30
N ARG A 149 -10.58 19.67 -2.30
CA ARG A 149 -9.96 20.11 -3.57
C ARG A 149 -10.86 21.07 -4.35
N ALA A 150 -12.14 20.77 -4.45
CA ALA A 150 -13.11 21.62 -5.15
C ALA A 150 -13.25 23.02 -4.49
N GLY A 151 -13.16 23.07 -3.16
CA GLY A 151 -13.22 24.34 -2.40
C GLY A 151 -12.01 25.26 -2.62
N TRP A 152 -10.87 24.73 -3.11
CA TRP A 152 -9.65 25.50 -3.39
C TRP A 152 -9.54 25.95 -4.85
N GLY A 153 -10.60 25.75 -5.66
CA GLY A 153 -10.68 26.25 -7.03
C GLY A 153 -9.82 25.49 -8.06
N GLU A 154 -9.20 24.42 -7.65
CA GLU A 154 -8.46 23.56 -8.58
C GLU A 154 -9.46 22.71 -9.37
N PRO A 155 -9.45 22.75 -10.71
CA PRO A 155 -10.27 21.87 -11.52
C PRO A 155 -9.89 20.42 -11.20
N ILE A 156 -10.89 19.57 -10.98
CA ILE A 156 -10.68 18.13 -10.79
C ILE A 156 -10.15 17.58 -12.12
N ASN A 157 -8.85 17.61 -12.29
CA ASN A 157 -8.20 16.96 -13.41
C ASN A 157 -8.12 15.46 -13.09
N TYR A 158 -9.18 14.73 -13.45
CA TYR A 158 -9.11 13.28 -13.50
C TYR A 158 -8.10 12.94 -14.59
N GLY A 159 -6.83 12.79 -14.29
CA GLY A 159 -5.77 12.51 -15.26
C GLY A 159 -5.97 11.22 -16.10
N PHE A 160 -7.19 10.94 -16.47
CA PHE A 160 -7.59 9.97 -17.47
C PHE A 160 -7.48 10.67 -18.83
N ASP A 161 -6.25 10.82 -19.28
CA ASP A 161 -6.02 11.22 -20.66
C ASP A 161 -6.38 10.03 -21.57
N LEU A 162 -7.64 10.02 -22.00
CA LEU A 162 -8.14 9.06 -23.00
C LEU A 162 -7.56 9.31 -24.41
N SER A 163 -6.68 10.30 -24.56
CA SER A 163 -6.03 10.56 -25.86
C SER A 163 -5.21 9.36 -26.35
N PHE A 164 -4.77 8.49 -25.43
CA PHE A 164 -4.07 7.24 -25.79
C PHE A 164 -4.99 6.19 -26.47
N VAL A 165 -6.30 6.29 -26.28
CA VAL A 165 -7.27 5.32 -26.84
C VAL A 165 -7.73 5.72 -28.25
N PHE A 166 -7.59 7.00 -28.63
CA PHE A 166 -8.09 7.53 -29.90
C PHE A 166 -7.00 7.92 -30.91
N VAL A 167 -5.76 7.43 -30.77
CA VAL A 167 -4.79 7.52 -31.87
C VAL A 167 -5.00 6.32 -32.77
N SER A 168 -5.99 6.42 -33.63
CA SER A 168 -6.12 5.61 -34.83
C SER A 168 -6.77 6.44 -35.91
N GLU A 169 -6.07 6.43 -37.04
CA GLU A 169 -6.54 6.72 -38.41
C GLU A 169 -6.55 8.18 -38.86
N ASN A 170 -5.40 8.60 -39.38
CA ASN A 170 -5.36 9.17 -40.77
C ASN A 170 -4.02 8.80 -41.39
#